data_944d8878d6fe0feb505779dd2e01f5e0
#
_entry.id   944d8878d6fe0feb505779dd2e01f5e0
#
_cell.length_a   1.000
_cell.length_b   1.000
_cell.length_c   1.000
_cell.angle_alpha   90.00
_cell.angle_beta   90.00
_cell.angle_gamma   90.00
#
_symmetry.space_group_name_H-M   'P 1'
#
loop_
_entity.id
_entity.type
_entity.pdbx_description
1 polymer ?
#
loop_
_entity_poly.entity_id
_entity_poly.type
_entity_poly.pdbx_seq_one_letter_code
_entity_poly.pdbx_strand_id
1 'polypeptide(L)'
;VVAYFQPVTRVVIDQVRGVDSAHSLALLLDRELGLMTLRRAVVRPGSRAMEFIKAACEDAYDRLIYPSLEREARSDLTDAACEGAIANFGLNLKPLLMQPPVKGHVTMGLDPGYAHGCKVAVIDGTGRVLDTAVVYPTYGPRQKQEAIDRLSRLVRRHGVTHIAIGNGTASRETEQMAVELIRQLGGGVSYMMVNEAGASVYSASKLAAEEFPEYDVNLRSAVSIARRMQDPLAELVKIDPKAIGVGQYQHDMPQKRLDETLSGVVEDCVNAVGVDVNTASASLLGRVSGLNAATAKNIVKYREENGAFTGRRQLLKVPKLGPKAFQQSAGFLRVPESKSVLDNTGVHPESYAAAEGLLALCGYTLADVSAGRLADLPQKVKALGWEETAARLDIGVPTLRDVAAELMKPGRDIRDELPKPILRTDVLEMKDLKPGMVLTGTVRNVIDFGVFVDIGVHQDGLVHISQVSQKFIKHPSEVVSVGDIVQVVVLEVDEKKKRIGLSMKQVPKA
;
A
#
# COMPACT_ATOMS: atom_id res chain seq x y z
N VAL A 1 -4.74 -23.03 16.82
CA VAL A 1 -5.38 -21.89 16.15
C VAL A 1 -6.34 -21.21 17.11
N VAL A 2 -7.31 -21.93 17.72
CA VAL A 2 -8.27 -21.35 18.70
C VAL A 2 -7.58 -20.77 19.94
N ALA A 3 -6.42 -21.29 20.34
CA ALA A 3 -5.65 -20.80 21.49
C ALA A 3 -4.77 -19.58 21.18
N TYR A 4 -4.43 -19.32 19.91
CA TYR A 4 -3.58 -18.20 19.49
C TYR A 4 -4.35 -16.93 19.14
N PHE A 5 -5.62 -17.06 18.74
CA PHE A 5 -6.48 -15.92 18.42
C PHE A 5 -7.52 -15.76 19.54
N GLN A 6 -7.16 -15.06 20.61
CA GLN A 6 -8.13 -14.71 21.64
C GLN A 6 -8.94 -13.48 21.24
N PRO A 7 -10.24 -13.57 21.37
CA PRO A 7 -11.11 -14.76 21.29
C PRO A 7 -11.55 -14.96 19.85
N VAL A 8 -11.20 -16.09 19.25
CA VAL A 8 -11.80 -16.48 17.98
C VAL A 8 -13.27 -16.77 18.27
N THR A 9 -14.13 -15.81 18.01
CA THR A 9 -15.56 -15.97 18.19
C THR A 9 -16.09 -16.97 17.15
N ARG A 10 -17.18 -17.64 17.47
CA ARG A 10 -17.91 -18.52 16.53
C ARG A 10 -18.10 -17.84 15.17
N VAL A 11 -18.42 -16.54 15.16
CA VAL A 11 -18.61 -15.72 13.96
C VAL A 11 -17.35 -15.67 13.07
N VAL A 12 -16.16 -15.56 13.64
CA VAL A 12 -14.90 -15.54 12.87
C VAL A 12 -14.60 -16.89 12.24
N ILE A 13 -14.87 -17.98 12.97
CA ILE A 13 -14.73 -19.35 12.44
C ILE A 13 -15.71 -19.57 11.28
N ASP A 14 -16.96 -19.14 11.43
CA ASP A 14 -18.01 -19.27 10.42
C ASP A 14 -17.71 -18.40 9.18
N GLN A 15 -17.15 -17.21 9.36
CA GLN A 15 -16.72 -16.34 8.26
C GLN A 15 -15.55 -16.91 7.46
N VAL A 16 -14.59 -17.55 8.12
CA VAL A 16 -13.41 -18.15 7.46
C VAL A 16 -13.79 -19.35 6.59
N ARG A 17 -14.82 -20.11 6.95
CA ARG A 17 -15.25 -21.31 6.22
C ARG A 17 -16.48 -21.11 5.32
N GLY A 18 -17.23 -20.04 5.50
CA GLY A 18 -18.52 -19.88 4.81
C GLY A 18 -19.58 -20.95 5.17
N VAL A 19 -19.33 -21.74 6.22
CA VAL A 19 -20.20 -22.83 6.72
C VAL A 19 -20.18 -22.80 8.25
N ASP A 20 -21.24 -23.27 8.90
CA ASP A 20 -21.29 -23.40 10.36
C ASP A 20 -20.24 -24.42 10.85
N SER A 21 -19.04 -23.90 11.12
CA SER A 21 -17.88 -24.70 11.55
C SER A 21 -18.04 -25.26 12.96
N ALA A 22 -18.87 -24.65 13.79
CA ALA A 22 -19.17 -25.17 15.14
C ALA A 22 -19.95 -26.48 15.08
N HIS A 23 -20.89 -26.60 14.13
CA HIS A 23 -21.62 -27.85 13.91
C HIS A 23 -20.68 -28.95 13.40
N SER A 24 -19.83 -28.63 12.41
CA SER A 24 -18.86 -29.59 11.86
C SER A 24 -17.83 -30.05 12.90
N LEU A 25 -17.35 -29.15 13.74
CA LEU A 25 -16.42 -29.44 14.84
C LEU A 25 -17.12 -30.32 15.93
N ALA A 26 -18.36 -30.00 16.29
CA ALA A 26 -19.12 -30.77 17.24
C ALA A 26 -19.35 -32.22 16.74
N LEU A 27 -19.64 -32.40 15.45
CA LEU A 27 -19.78 -33.72 14.82
C LEU A 27 -18.47 -34.51 14.82
N LEU A 28 -17.35 -33.86 14.56
CA LEU A 28 -16.03 -34.50 14.56
C LEU A 28 -15.55 -34.89 15.96
N LEU A 29 -15.99 -34.15 16.99
CA LEU A 29 -15.65 -34.41 18.41
C LEU A 29 -16.67 -35.32 19.11
N ASP A 30 -17.79 -35.63 18.47
CA ASP A 30 -18.80 -36.55 19.02
C ASP A 30 -18.34 -38.00 18.89
N ARG A 31 -17.72 -38.49 19.96
CA ARG A 31 -17.21 -39.87 20.05
C ARG A 31 -18.30 -40.91 19.84
N GLU A 32 -19.51 -40.69 20.38
CA GLU A 32 -20.61 -41.61 20.27
C GLU A 32 -21.10 -41.76 18.83
N LEU A 33 -21.25 -40.66 18.12
CA LEU A 33 -21.64 -40.65 16.72
C LEU A 33 -20.56 -41.32 15.82
N GLY A 34 -19.28 -41.05 16.07
CA GLY A 34 -18.18 -41.69 15.39
C GLY A 34 -18.11 -43.20 15.62
N LEU A 35 -18.25 -43.65 16.87
CA LEU A 35 -18.32 -45.08 17.22
C LEU A 35 -19.57 -45.78 16.65
N MET A 36 -20.72 -45.11 16.69
CA MET A 36 -21.95 -45.66 16.11
C MET A 36 -21.78 -45.88 14.60
N THR A 37 -21.16 -44.90 13.89
CA THR A 37 -20.90 -44.99 12.45
C THR A 37 -19.94 -46.15 12.15
N LEU A 38 -18.82 -46.24 12.88
CA LEU A 38 -17.84 -47.33 12.73
C LEU A 38 -18.43 -48.69 13.01
N ARG A 39 -19.16 -48.82 14.12
CA ARG A 39 -19.85 -50.09 14.50
C ARG A 39 -20.87 -50.51 13.45
N ARG A 40 -21.63 -49.57 12.88
CA ARG A 40 -22.60 -49.82 11.82
C ARG A 40 -21.93 -50.36 10.53
N ALA A 41 -20.74 -49.91 10.22
CA ALA A 41 -19.97 -50.33 9.06
C ALA A 41 -19.34 -51.73 9.20
N VAL A 42 -18.90 -52.10 10.42
CA VAL A 42 -18.01 -53.26 10.59
C VAL A 42 -18.67 -54.40 11.43
N VAL A 43 -19.56 -54.09 12.38
CA VAL A 43 -20.15 -55.10 13.26
C VAL A 43 -21.31 -55.80 12.55
N ARG A 44 -21.23 -57.13 12.42
CA ARG A 44 -22.32 -57.95 11.88
C ARG A 44 -23.16 -58.53 13.02
N PRO A 45 -24.49 -58.25 13.06
CA PRO A 45 -25.39 -58.80 14.07
C PRO A 45 -25.34 -60.32 14.06
N GLY A 46 -25.35 -60.95 15.27
CA GLY A 46 -25.33 -62.40 15.41
C GLY A 46 -23.94 -63.09 15.27
N SER A 47 -22.89 -62.33 15.00
CA SER A 47 -21.52 -62.88 15.00
C SER A 47 -21.06 -63.25 16.40
N ARG A 48 -20.43 -64.44 16.57
CA ARG A 48 -19.78 -64.86 17.83
C ARG A 48 -18.66 -63.92 18.28
N ALA A 49 -18.05 -63.16 17.35
CA ALA A 49 -17.00 -62.19 17.62
C ALA A 49 -17.52 -60.76 17.85
N MET A 50 -18.82 -60.56 17.98
CA MET A 50 -19.43 -59.21 18.00
C MET A 50 -18.85 -58.31 19.09
N GLU A 51 -18.69 -58.80 20.32
CA GLU A 51 -18.15 -58.00 21.43
C GLU A 51 -16.64 -57.68 21.23
N PHE A 52 -15.87 -58.61 20.68
CA PHE A 52 -14.46 -58.37 20.33
C PHE A 52 -14.35 -57.31 19.23
N ILE A 53 -15.19 -57.36 18.21
CA ILE A 53 -15.21 -56.35 17.14
C ILE A 53 -15.65 -54.98 17.67
N LYS A 54 -16.61 -54.92 18.60
CA LYS A 54 -16.98 -53.62 19.23
C LYS A 54 -15.82 -53.01 20.00
N ALA A 55 -15.11 -53.81 20.82
CA ALA A 55 -13.94 -53.36 21.54
C ALA A 55 -12.82 -52.93 20.61
N ALA A 56 -12.62 -53.65 19.51
CA ALA A 56 -11.65 -53.25 18.46
C ALA A 56 -12.04 -51.93 17.76
N CYS A 57 -13.36 -51.68 17.56
CA CYS A 57 -13.84 -50.40 17.05
C CYS A 57 -13.53 -49.24 18.01
N GLU A 58 -13.72 -49.46 19.32
CA GLU A 58 -13.38 -48.44 20.34
C GLU A 58 -11.91 -48.11 20.34
N ASP A 59 -11.04 -49.12 20.40
CA ASP A 59 -9.59 -48.93 20.32
C ASP A 59 -9.16 -48.24 19.01
N ALA A 60 -9.70 -48.65 17.89
CA ALA A 60 -9.40 -48.06 16.59
C ALA A 60 -9.84 -46.59 16.51
N TYR A 61 -11.03 -46.28 17.05
CA TYR A 61 -11.52 -44.90 17.07
C TYR A 61 -10.64 -44.01 17.96
N ASP A 62 -10.43 -44.39 19.21
CA ASP A 62 -9.74 -43.58 20.19
C ASP A 62 -8.23 -43.42 19.86
N ARG A 63 -7.59 -44.45 19.35
CA ARG A 63 -6.15 -44.47 19.12
C ARG A 63 -5.74 -44.06 17.71
N LEU A 64 -6.58 -44.28 16.69
CA LEU A 64 -6.21 -44.07 15.30
C LEU A 64 -7.08 -43.01 14.59
N ILE A 65 -8.39 -43.18 14.66
CA ILE A 65 -9.34 -42.37 13.87
C ILE A 65 -9.48 -40.97 14.46
N TYR A 66 -9.83 -40.84 15.72
CA TYR A 66 -10.06 -39.56 16.38
C TYR A 66 -8.80 -38.64 16.33
N PRO A 67 -7.61 -39.10 16.68
CA PRO A 67 -6.41 -38.25 16.57
C PRO A 67 -6.05 -37.84 15.13
N SER A 68 -6.44 -38.65 14.13
CA SER A 68 -6.26 -38.33 12.73
C SER A 68 -7.22 -37.23 12.27
N LEU A 69 -8.51 -37.37 12.61
CA LEU A 69 -9.55 -36.39 12.33
C LEU A 69 -9.27 -35.05 13.02
N GLU A 70 -8.83 -35.09 14.29
CA GLU A 70 -8.46 -33.88 15.00
C GLU A 70 -7.32 -33.13 14.32
N ARG A 71 -6.25 -33.83 13.88
CA ARG A 71 -5.15 -33.21 13.16
C ARG A 71 -5.57 -32.62 11.82
N GLU A 72 -6.39 -33.34 11.06
CA GLU A 72 -6.93 -32.88 9.77
C GLU A 72 -7.79 -31.61 9.97
N ALA A 73 -8.72 -31.63 10.90
CA ALA A 73 -9.56 -30.47 11.20
C ALA A 73 -8.74 -29.24 11.66
N ARG A 74 -7.68 -29.46 12.50
CA ARG A 74 -6.78 -28.38 12.90
C ARG A 74 -5.98 -27.83 11.72
N SER A 75 -5.50 -28.69 10.82
CA SER A 75 -4.78 -28.28 9.61
C SER A 75 -5.67 -27.43 8.71
N ASP A 76 -6.89 -27.90 8.42
CA ASP A 76 -7.84 -27.18 7.57
C ASP A 76 -8.20 -25.80 8.13
N LEU A 77 -8.44 -25.73 9.46
CA LEU A 77 -8.70 -24.46 10.14
C LEU A 77 -7.50 -23.49 10.09
N THR A 78 -6.30 -24.05 10.26
CA THR A 78 -5.06 -23.26 10.16
C THR A 78 -4.89 -22.72 8.76
N ASP A 79 -5.05 -23.55 7.75
CA ASP A 79 -4.91 -23.16 6.34
C ASP A 79 -5.92 -22.07 5.97
N ALA A 80 -7.18 -22.23 6.36
CA ALA A 80 -8.22 -21.23 6.12
C ALA A 80 -7.92 -19.89 6.84
N ALA A 81 -7.43 -19.94 8.09
CA ALA A 81 -7.04 -18.76 8.85
C ALA A 81 -5.82 -18.06 8.22
N CYS A 82 -4.84 -18.82 7.74
CA CYS A 82 -3.67 -18.28 7.05
C CYS A 82 -4.05 -17.58 5.75
N GLU A 83 -4.91 -18.16 4.92
CA GLU A 83 -5.39 -17.53 3.68
C GLU A 83 -6.13 -16.22 3.97
N GLY A 84 -7.00 -16.19 4.99
CA GLY A 84 -7.69 -14.97 5.42
C GLY A 84 -6.71 -13.88 5.90
N ALA A 85 -5.71 -14.25 6.69
CA ALA A 85 -4.68 -13.32 7.16
C ALA A 85 -3.83 -12.77 6.01
N ILE A 86 -3.39 -13.62 5.09
CA ILE A 86 -2.59 -13.23 3.91
C ILE A 86 -3.38 -12.26 3.01
N ALA A 87 -4.68 -12.53 2.79
CA ALA A 87 -5.55 -11.62 2.04
C ALA A 87 -5.62 -10.23 2.70
N ASN A 88 -5.78 -10.16 4.03
CA ASN A 88 -5.77 -8.90 4.78
C ASN A 88 -4.41 -8.18 4.69
N PHE A 89 -3.29 -8.91 4.70
CA PHE A 89 -1.97 -8.30 4.52
C PHE A 89 -1.84 -7.64 3.14
N GLY A 90 -2.36 -8.28 2.10
CA GLY A 90 -2.45 -7.69 0.76
C GLY A 90 -3.28 -6.40 0.73
N LEU A 91 -4.44 -6.40 1.41
CA LEU A 91 -5.30 -5.23 1.54
C LEU A 91 -4.60 -4.07 2.29
N ASN A 92 -3.79 -4.38 3.31
CA ASN A 92 -3.03 -3.38 4.07
C ASN A 92 -1.84 -2.82 3.27
N LEU A 93 -1.22 -3.63 2.41
CA LEU A 93 -0.07 -3.21 1.59
C LEU A 93 -0.46 -2.19 0.53
N LYS A 94 -1.57 -2.41 -0.17
CA LYS A 94 -2.01 -1.58 -1.30
C LYS A 94 -2.11 -0.08 -0.97
N PRO A 95 -2.77 0.37 0.11
CA PRO A 95 -2.85 1.79 0.47
C PRO A 95 -1.48 2.42 0.76
N LEU A 96 -0.53 1.66 1.31
CA LEU A 96 0.82 2.16 1.58
C LEU A 96 1.59 2.44 0.28
N LEU A 97 1.45 1.56 -0.72
CA LEU A 97 2.06 1.72 -2.04
C LEU A 97 1.40 2.82 -2.86
N MET A 98 0.08 2.96 -2.73
CA MET A 98 -0.74 3.87 -3.53
C MET A 98 -0.89 5.26 -2.91
N GLN A 99 -0.15 5.60 -1.85
CA GLN A 99 -0.16 6.96 -1.30
C GLN A 99 0.21 7.99 -2.37
N PRO A 100 -0.53 9.11 -2.48
CA PRO A 100 -0.22 10.17 -3.42
C PRO A 100 1.18 10.74 -3.20
N PRO A 101 1.98 10.87 -4.25
CA PRO A 101 3.34 11.39 -4.17
C PRO A 101 3.37 12.92 -4.00
N VAL A 102 4.41 13.44 -3.33
CA VAL A 102 4.70 14.88 -3.21
C VAL A 102 5.93 15.18 -4.06
N LYS A 103 5.75 15.15 -5.40
CA LYS A 103 6.84 15.25 -6.39
C LYS A 103 7.36 16.70 -6.57
N GLY A 104 8.60 16.83 -7.04
CA GLY A 104 9.16 18.09 -7.53
C GLY A 104 9.65 19.06 -6.44
N HIS A 105 9.64 18.67 -5.18
CA HIS A 105 10.03 19.49 -4.04
C HIS A 105 11.38 19.08 -3.46
N VAL A 106 12.17 20.07 -3.04
CA VAL A 106 13.37 19.81 -2.22
C VAL A 106 12.89 19.37 -0.84
N THR A 107 13.25 18.14 -0.45
CA THR A 107 12.74 17.48 0.74
C THR A 107 13.87 17.15 1.71
N MET A 108 13.65 17.41 2.99
CA MET A 108 14.53 16.99 4.08
C MET A 108 13.94 15.75 4.75
N GLY A 109 14.65 14.63 4.75
CA GLY A 109 14.29 13.43 5.50
C GLY A 109 14.94 13.42 6.86
N LEU A 110 14.14 13.12 7.88
CA LEU A 110 14.56 12.96 9.26
C LEU A 110 14.30 11.51 9.69
N ASP A 111 15.36 10.78 10.02
CA ASP A 111 15.30 9.44 10.61
C ASP A 111 15.56 9.58 12.12
N PRO A 112 14.51 9.55 12.96
CA PRO A 112 14.61 9.79 14.40
C PRO A 112 15.41 8.71 15.13
N GLY A 113 16.08 9.07 16.22
CA GLY A 113 16.76 8.10 17.07
C GLY A 113 17.33 8.73 18.35
N TYR A 114 17.25 8.00 19.46
CA TYR A 114 17.81 8.46 20.73
C TYR A 114 19.34 8.31 20.77
N ALA A 115 19.85 7.08 20.69
CA ALA A 115 21.27 6.80 20.96
C ALA A 115 22.25 7.36 19.92
N HIS A 116 21.87 7.37 18.66
CA HIS A 116 22.75 7.78 17.55
C HIS A 116 22.30 9.08 16.88
N GLY A 117 21.43 9.85 17.54
CA GLY A 117 20.86 11.08 17.03
C GLY A 117 19.88 10.89 15.87
N CYS A 118 19.31 11.98 15.42
CA CYS A 118 18.46 12.04 14.24
C CYS A 118 19.33 12.22 12.99
N LYS A 119 19.22 11.30 12.02
CA LYS A 119 19.91 11.37 10.73
C LYS A 119 19.11 12.23 9.79
N VAL A 120 19.80 13.02 9.02
CA VAL A 120 19.23 14.03 8.14
C VAL A 120 19.76 13.84 6.74
N ALA A 121 18.88 13.82 5.75
CA ALA A 121 19.24 13.87 4.35
C ALA A 121 18.41 14.94 3.63
N VAL A 122 19.02 15.76 2.82
CA VAL A 122 18.33 16.69 1.93
C VAL A 122 18.42 16.17 0.51
N ILE A 123 17.28 16.02 -0.14
CA ILE A 123 17.19 15.56 -1.54
C ILE A 123 16.52 16.63 -2.41
N ASP A 124 16.92 16.69 -3.68
CA ASP A 124 16.26 17.54 -4.66
C ASP A 124 14.91 16.94 -5.14
N GLY A 125 14.21 17.64 -6.01
CA GLY A 125 12.92 17.21 -6.56
C GLY A 125 12.97 15.92 -7.39
N THR A 126 14.16 15.42 -7.72
CA THR A 126 14.39 14.16 -8.44
C THR A 126 14.83 13.00 -7.51
N GLY A 127 14.98 13.28 -6.22
CA GLY A 127 15.44 12.30 -5.23
C GLY A 127 16.96 12.16 -5.12
N ARG A 128 17.75 13.05 -5.75
CA ARG A 128 19.20 13.08 -5.63
C ARG A 128 19.59 13.72 -4.30
N VAL A 129 20.56 13.14 -3.59
CA VAL A 129 21.05 13.68 -2.32
C VAL A 129 21.88 14.93 -2.57
N LEU A 130 21.53 16.01 -1.86
CA LEU A 130 22.23 17.31 -1.88
C LEU A 130 23.14 17.49 -0.67
N ASP A 131 22.69 17.04 0.50
CA ASP A 131 23.44 17.20 1.76
C ASP A 131 22.99 16.18 2.79
N THR A 132 23.82 15.93 3.81
CA THR A 132 23.52 15.04 4.92
C THR A 132 24.01 15.61 6.25
N ALA A 133 23.37 15.24 7.35
CA ALA A 133 23.78 15.64 8.68
C ALA A 133 23.32 14.62 9.74
N VAL A 134 23.88 14.75 10.94
CA VAL A 134 23.36 14.10 12.16
C VAL A 134 23.16 15.18 13.20
N VAL A 135 21.98 15.19 13.86
CA VAL A 135 21.62 16.12 14.91
C VAL A 135 21.09 15.40 16.14
N TYR A 136 21.19 16.01 17.31
CA TYR A 136 20.88 15.37 18.60
C TYR A 136 19.79 16.13 19.38
N PRO A 137 18.52 16.14 18.91
CA PRO A 137 17.46 16.94 19.52
C PRO A 137 17.04 16.47 20.91
N THR A 138 17.37 15.22 21.28
CA THR A 138 16.94 14.56 22.52
C THR A 138 17.97 14.68 23.65
N TYR A 139 19.14 15.26 23.41
CA TYR A 139 20.24 15.36 24.38
C TYR A 139 20.20 16.62 25.27
N GLY A 140 19.09 17.34 25.27
CA GLY A 140 18.85 18.52 26.09
C GLY A 140 18.59 19.79 25.27
N PRO A 141 18.20 20.88 25.96
CA PRO A 141 17.77 22.11 25.29
C PRO A 141 18.85 22.76 24.38
N ARG A 142 20.12 22.71 24.82
CA ARG A 142 21.24 23.27 24.07
C ARG A 142 21.46 22.51 22.76
N GLN A 143 21.51 21.18 22.82
CA GLN A 143 21.69 20.34 21.62
C GLN A 143 20.51 20.44 20.68
N LYS A 144 19.29 20.57 21.22
CA LYS A 144 18.09 20.84 20.43
C LYS A 144 18.21 22.16 19.65
N GLN A 145 18.68 23.24 20.29
CA GLN A 145 18.88 24.52 19.61
C GLN A 145 19.99 24.44 18.55
N GLU A 146 21.11 23.78 18.86
CA GLU A 146 22.18 23.54 17.89
C GLU A 146 21.67 22.73 16.67
N ALA A 147 20.76 21.74 16.90
CA ALA A 147 20.11 20.99 15.83
C ALA A 147 19.23 21.91 14.96
N ILE A 148 18.38 22.73 15.57
CA ILE A 148 17.52 23.69 14.86
C ILE A 148 18.36 24.66 14.01
N ASP A 149 19.42 25.20 14.56
CA ASP A 149 20.31 26.14 13.85
C ASP A 149 21.00 25.47 12.65
N ARG A 150 21.44 24.21 12.82
CA ARG A 150 22.02 23.43 11.74
C ARG A 150 21.02 23.14 10.64
N LEU A 151 19.81 22.67 10.98
CA LEU A 151 18.73 22.38 10.04
C LEU A 151 18.27 23.67 9.33
N SER A 152 18.16 24.79 10.03
CA SER A 152 17.82 26.10 9.45
C SER A 152 18.79 26.51 8.34
N ARG A 153 20.09 26.28 8.55
CA ARG A 153 21.11 26.52 7.51
C ARG A 153 20.91 25.63 6.29
N LEU A 154 20.62 24.34 6.49
CA LEU A 154 20.36 23.39 5.40
C LEU A 154 19.10 23.79 4.61
N VAL A 155 18.01 24.14 5.31
CA VAL A 155 16.78 24.61 4.68
C VAL A 155 17.03 25.81 3.78
N ARG A 156 17.71 26.85 4.29
CA ARG A 156 18.00 28.07 3.53
C ARG A 156 18.96 27.82 2.39
N ARG A 157 19.99 26.99 2.59
CA ARG A 157 21.01 26.67 1.58
C ARG A 157 20.44 25.97 0.37
N HIS A 158 19.55 24.99 0.60
CA HIS A 158 19.04 24.12 -0.45
C HIS A 158 17.60 24.44 -0.89
N GLY A 159 16.94 25.40 -0.24
CA GLY A 159 15.56 25.76 -0.55
C GLY A 159 14.57 24.64 -0.18
N VAL A 160 14.78 23.98 0.96
CA VAL A 160 13.88 22.90 1.44
C VAL A 160 12.50 23.48 1.69
N THR A 161 11.49 22.87 1.12
CA THR A 161 10.07 23.23 1.29
C THR A 161 9.28 22.18 2.09
N HIS A 162 9.79 20.96 2.16
CA HIS A 162 9.10 19.84 2.82
C HIS A 162 10.05 19.07 3.72
N ILE A 163 9.52 18.62 4.87
CA ILE A 163 10.23 17.77 5.84
C ILE A 163 9.47 16.46 6.00
N ALA A 164 10.12 15.35 5.71
CA ALA A 164 9.63 13.99 5.93
C ALA A 164 10.21 13.46 7.25
N ILE A 165 9.37 13.11 8.21
CA ILE A 165 9.79 12.62 9.52
C ILE A 165 9.38 11.15 9.66
N GLY A 166 10.34 10.25 9.91
CA GLY A 166 10.06 8.85 10.21
C GLY A 166 9.20 8.72 11.47
N ASN A 167 8.27 7.77 11.49
CA ASN A 167 7.32 7.57 12.58
C ASN A 167 7.77 6.59 13.67
N GLY A 168 9.06 6.28 13.74
CA GLY A 168 9.61 5.34 14.71
C GLY A 168 10.01 5.97 16.05
N THR A 169 11.01 5.36 16.66
CA THR A 169 11.53 5.78 17.97
C THR A 169 12.05 7.22 17.94
N ALA A 170 11.70 8.06 18.95
CA ALA A 170 12.03 9.48 19.04
C ALA A 170 11.37 10.39 17.98
N SER A 171 10.35 9.89 17.28
CA SER A 171 9.63 10.67 16.26
C SER A 171 8.94 11.91 16.85
N ARG A 172 8.41 11.80 18.07
CA ARG A 172 7.73 12.91 18.75
C ARG A 172 8.66 14.10 19.05
N GLU A 173 9.83 13.82 19.60
CA GLU A 173 10.83 14.83 19.91
C GLU A 173 11.37 15.48 18.64
N THR A 174 11.53 14.65 17.58
CA THR A 174 11.95 15.13 16.26
C THR A 174 10.87 15.98 15.60
N GLU A 175 9.60 15.63 15.72
CA GLU A 175 8.48 16.42 15.24
C GLU A 175 8.39 17.78 15.96
N GLN A 176 8.51 17.80 17.29
CA GLN A 176 8.54 19.04 18.08
C GLN A 176 9.72 19.94 17.64
N MET A 177 10.90 19.38 17.42
CA MET A 177 12.04 20.12 16.89
C MET A 177 11.75 20.69 15.49
N ALA A 178 11.14 19.92 14.61
CA ALA A 178 10.80 20.36 13.26
C ALA A 178 9.79 21.51 13.26
N VAL A 179 8.80 21.48 14.15
CA VAL A 179 7.85 22.58 14.30
C VAL A 179 8.50 23.85 14.84
N GLU A 180 9.39 23.73 15.83
CA GLU A 180 10.17 24.88 16.30
C GLU A 180 11.04 25.47 15.18
N LEU A 181 11.67 24.61 14.37
CA LEU A 181 12.40 25.01 13.18
C LEU A 181 11.52 25.78 12.18
N ILE A 182 10.32 25.26 11.87
CA ILE A 182 9.38 25.89 10.94
C ILE A 182 8.94 27.26 11.45
N ARG A 183 8.64 27.38 12.75
CA ARG A 183 8.30 28.67 13.39
C ARG A 183 9.45 29.67 13.31
N GLN A 184 10.68 29.22 13.55
CA GLN A 184 11.87 30.09 13.44
C GLN A 184 12.16 30.54 12.02
N LEU A 185 11.78 29.75 11.01
CA LEU A 185 11.93 30.09 9.58
C LEU A 185 10.89 31.11 9.10
N GLY A 186 9.78 31.28 9.82
CA GLY A 186 8.71 32.22 9.48
C GLY A 186 7.77 31.75 8.38
N GLY A 187 7.73 30.45 8.09
CA GLY A 187 6.85 29.83 7.09
C GLY A 187 7.58 29.35 5.83
N GLY A 188 6.80 28.88 4.84
CA GLY A 188 7.32 28.35 3.57
C GLY A 188 7.82 26.91 3.64
N VAL A 189 7.80 26.27 4.82
CA VAL A 189 8.16 24.86 5.03
C VAL A 189 7.01 24.15 5.70
N SER A 190 6.71 22.95 5.24
CA SER A 190 5.73 22.06 5.87
C SER A 190 6.35 20.70 6.16
N TYR A 191 5.72 19.91 7.04
CA TYR A 191 6.19 18.56 7.33
C TYR A 191 5.08 17.52 7.24
N MET A 192 5.49 16.27 7.15
CA MET A 192 4.62 15.09 7.17
C MET A 192 5.32 13.95 7.90
N MET A 193 4.55 13.20 8.69
CA MET A 193 5.00 11.92 9.23
C MET A 193 4.99 10.86 8.13
N VAL A 194 6.09 10.15 7.97
CA VAL A 194 6.29 9.11 6.96
C VAL A 194 6.46 7.76 7.64
N ASN A 195 5.79 6.74 7.14
CA ASN A 195 5.99 5.37 7.61
C ASN A 195 7.42 4.91 7.29
N GLU A 196 8.23 4.65 8.33
CA GLU A 196 9.63 4.21 8.18
C GLU A 196 9.79 2.69 8.16
N ALA A 197 8.72 1.90 8.28
CA ALA A 197 8.80 0.44 8.28
C ALA A 197 9.65 -0.06 7.10
N GLY A 198 10.59 -0.96 7.39
CA GLY A 198 11.54 -1.49 6.42
C GLY A 198 12.64 -0.52 5.95
N ALA A 199 12.71 0.74 6.41
CA ALA A 199 13.79 1.66 6.04
C ALA A 199 15.18 1.14 6.49
N SER A 200 15.25 0.52 7.66
CA SER A 200 16.47 -0.14 8.16
C SER A 200 16.85 -1.37 7.32
N VAL A 201 15.86 -2.13 6.84
CA VAL A 201 16.10 -3.28 5.95
C VAL A 201 16.66 -2.80 4.61
N TYR A 202 16.07 -1.75 4.03
CA TYR A 202 16.62 -1.12 2.81
C TYR A 202 18.04 -0.63 3.04
N SER A 203 18.30 0.15 4.09
CA SER A 203 19.59 0.78 4.33
C SER A 203 20.72 -0.23 4.52
N ALA A 204 20.44 -1.41 5.07
CA ALA A 204 21.39 -2.53 5.23
C ALA A 204 21.51 -3.39 3.95
N SER A 205 20.66 -3.18 2.94
CA SER A 205 20.64 -4.00 1.73
C SER A 205 21.83 -3.72 0.80
N LYS A 206 22.16 -4.73 -0.02
CA LYS A 206 23.17 -4.59 -1.09
C LYS A 206 22.77 -3.47 -2.08
N LEU A 207 21.48 -3.34 -2.39
CA LEU A 207 20.97 -2.30 -3.26
C LEU A 207 21.29 -0.90 -2.74
N ALA A 208 21.03 -0.65 -1.45
CA ALA A 208 21.35 0.65 -0.84
C ALA A 208 22.87 0.91 -0.76
N ALA A 209 23.68 -0.14 -0.61
CA ALA A 209 25.14 -0.02 -0.67
C ALA A 209 25.63 0.33 -2.10
N GLU A 210 24.98 -0.21 -3.13
CA GLU A 210 25.27 0.12 -4.53
C GLU A 210 24.78 1.53 -4.90
N GLU A 211 23.61 1.97 -4.39
CA GLU A 211 23.08 3.33 -4.62
C GLU A 211 23.90 4.42 -3.89
N PHE A 212 24.40 4.12 -2.70
CA PHE A 212 25.07 5.07 -1.82
C PHE A 212 26.34 4.46 -1.18
N PRO A 213 27.38 4.20 -1.95
CA PRO A 213 28.63 3.60 -1.43
C PRO A 213 29.35 4.52 -0.43
N GLU A 214 29.18 5.85 -0.54
CA GLU A 214 29.80 6.85 0.32
C GLU A 214 29.06 7.11 1.65
N TYR A 215 27.81 6.63 1.79
CA TYR A 215 27.02 6.84 3.02
C TYR A 215 26.98 5.60 3.89
N ASP A 216 27.02 5.82 5.18
CA ASP A 216 26.80 4.74 6.14
C ASP A 216 25.31 4.27 6.14
N VAL A 217 25.08 3.12 6.77
CA VAL A 217 23.77 2.50 6.85
C VAL A 217 22.72 3.45 7.46
N ASN A 218 23.12 4.28 8.42
CA ASN A 218 22.18 5.17 9.11
C ASN A 218 21.72 6.35 8.21
N LEU A 219 22.60 6.92 7.40
CA LEU A 219 22.26 8.03 6.49
C LEU A 219 21.36 7.57 5.34
N ARG A 220 21.53 6.33 4.88
CA ARG A 220 20.67 5.74 3.82
C ARG A 220 19.20 5.66 4.23
N SER A 221 18.91 5.43 5.52
CA SER A 221 17.52 5.44 6.03
C SER A 221 16.87 6.81 5.87
N ALA A 222 17.58 7.89 6.23
CA ALA A 222 17.06 9.26 6.09
C ALA A 222 16.77 9.63 4.63
N VAL A 223 17.62 9.16 3.69
CA VAL A 223 17.37 9.32 2.24
C VAL A 223 16.08 8.58 1.85
N SER A 224 15.91 7.34 2.31
CA SER A 224 14.72 6.54 2.02
C SER A 224 13.46 7.22 2.55
N ILE A 225 13.47 7.76 3.77
CA ILE A 225 12.34 8.49 4.36
C ILE A 225 11.97 9.72 3.52
N ALA A 226 12.97 10.50 3.07
CA ALA A 226 12.72 11.64 2.19
C ALA A 226 12.10 11.22 0.85
N ARG A 227 12.62 10.17 0.22
CA ARG A 227 12.12 9.64 -1.06
C ARG A 227 10.72 9.03 -0.95
N ARG A 228 10.37 8.44 0.19
CA ARG A 228 9.00 7.93 0.44
C ARG A 228 7.96 9.04 0.46
N MET A 229 8.32 10.26 0.86
CA MET A 229 7.44 11.41 0.74
C MET A 229 7.27 11.82 -0.73
N GLN A 230 8.36 11.81 -1.51
CA GLN A 230 8.32 12.20 -2.92
C GLN A 230 7.58 11.19 -3.79
N ASP A 231 7.86 9.90 -3.64
CA ASP A 231 7.13 8.80 -4.30
C ASP A 231 7.22 7.52 -3.48
N PRO A 232 6.20 7.21 -2.68
CA PRO A 232 6.17 6.02 -1.84
C PRO A 232 6.34 4.72 -2.64
N LEU A 233 5.64 4.58 -3.77
CA LEU A 233 5.71 3.38 -4.60
C LEU A 233 7.12 3.14 -5.12
N ALA A 234 7.76 4.16 -5.70
CA ALA A 234 9.10 4.06 -6.29
C ALA A 234 10.16 3.65 -5.25
N GLU A 235 9.97 4.01 -3.99
CA GLU A 235 10.90 3.66 -2.91
C GLU A 235 10.56 2.32 -2.25
N LEU A 236 9.28 2.05 -1.95
CA LEU A 236 8.86 0.83 -1.25
C LEU A 236 9.07 -0.44 -2.08
N VAL A 237 9.05 -0.37 -3.42
CA VAL A 237 9.36 -1.53 -4.28
C VAL A 237 10.79 -2.06 -4.13
N LYS A 238 11.69 -1.30 -3.52
CA LYS A 238 13.07 -1.69 -3.23
C LYS A 238 13.20 -2.62 -2.02
N ILE A 239 12.12 -2.77 -1.25
CA ILE A 239 12.07 -3.50 0.02
C ILE A 239 11.22 -4.75 -0.17
N ASP A 240 11.56 -5.82 0.55
CA ASP A 240 10.67 -6.98 0.68
C ASP A 240 9.34 -6.52 1.30
N PRO A 241 8.19 -6.74 0.66
CA PRO A 241 6.89 -6.32 1.19
C PRO A 241 6.60 -6.81 2.60
N LYS A 242 7.16 -7.95 3.01
CA LYS A 242 7.06 -8.47 4.39
C LYS A 242 7.70 -7.55 5.43
N ALA A 243 8.69 -6.74 5.03
CA ALA A 243 9.36 -5.79 5.93
C ALA A 243 8.62 -4.44 6.06
N ILE A 244 7.54 -4.22 5.31
CA ILE A 244 6.78 -2.95 5.32
C ILE A 244 5.80 -2.87 6.51
N GLY A 245 5.61 -3.96 7.28
CA GLY A 245 4.76 -3.95 8.47
C GLY A 245 3.26 -4.06 8.17
N VAL A 246 2.88 -4.85 7.18
CA VAL A 246 1.49 -5.03 6.72
C VAL A 246 0.64 -5.95 7.60
N GLY A 247 1.26 -6.69 8.53
CA GLY A 247 0.54 -7.57 9.43
C GLY A 247 1.43 -8.16 10.53
N GLN A 248 0.79 -8.71 11.58
CA GLN A 248 1.44 -9.43 12.66
C GLN A 248 1.52 -10.93 12.35
N TYR A 249 2.44 -11.64 13.00
CA TYR A 249 2.60 -13.10 12.87
C TYR A 249 2.85 -13.62 11.44
N GLN A 250 3.45 -12.79 10.58
CA GLN A 250 3.75 -13.18 9.19
C GLN A 250 4.66 -14.43 9.11
N HIS A 251 5.51 -14.67 10.11
CA HIS A 251 6.38 -15.82 10.19
C HIS A 251 5.65 -17.16 10.40
N ASP A 252 4.41 -17.11 10.92
CA ASP A 252 3.57 -18.30 11.10
C ASP A 252 2.80 -18.69 9.83
N MET A 253 2.82 -17.83 8.81
CA MET A 253 2.11 -18.07 7.55
C MET A 253 2.94 -18.94 6.59
N PRO A 254 2.31 -19.65 5.64
CA PRO A 254 2.99 -20.32 4.52
C PRO A 254 3.77 -19.28 3.69
N GLN A 255 5.11 -19.23 3.84
CA GLN A 255 5.95 -18.15 3.32
C GLN A 255 5.83 -17.98 1.80
N LYS A 256 5.79 -19.09 1.05
CA LYS A 256 5.63 -19.05 -0.41
C LYS A 256 4.31 -18.36 -0.82
N ARG A 257 3.23 -18.70 -0.14
CA ARG A 257 1.90 -18.14 -0.43
C ARG A 257 1.83 -16.66 -0.07
N LEU A 258 2.44 -16.28 1.06
CA LEU A 258 2.58 -14.90 1.48
C LEU A 258 3.38 -14.08 0.45
N ASP A 259 4.54 -14.59 0.00
CA ASP A 259 5.37 -13.94 -1.01
C ASP A 259 4.64 -13.74 -2.34
N GLU A 260 3.94 -14.75 -2.82
CA GLU A 260 3.15 -14.69 -4.06
C GLU A 260 2.07 -13.60 -3.97
N THR A 261 1.32 -13.57 -2.88
CA THR A 261 0.24 -12.59 -2.69
C THR A 261 0.77 -11.16 -2.58
N LEU A 262 1.77 -10.92 -1.72
CA LEU A 262 2.31 -9.57 -1.54
C LEU A 262 3.05 -9.07 -2.79
N SER A 263 3.78 -9.93 -3.48
CA SER A 263 4.42 -9.58 -4.76
C SER A 263 3.39 -9.25 -5.83
N GLY A 264 2.29 -9.99 -5.92
CA GLY A 264 1.18 -9.69 -6.82
C GLY A 264 0.59 -8.30 -6.56
N VAL A 265 0.35 -7.94 -5.30
CA VAL A 265 -0.14 -6.59 -4.94
C VAL A 265 0.85 -5.49 -5.38
N VAL A 266 2.16 -5.71 -5.22
CA VAL A 266 3.18 -4.75 -5.69
C VAL A 266 3.14 -4.59 -7.21
N GLU A 267 3.09 -5.69 -7.95
CA GLU A 267 3.01 -5.69 -9.41
C GLU A 267 1.74 -4.99 -9.90
N ASP A 268 0.59 -5.29 -9.31
CA ASP A 268 -0.69 -4.65 -9.64
C ASP A 268 -0.62 -3.14 -9.42
N CYS A 269 -0.06 -2.67 -8.30
CA CYS A 269 0.10 -1.24 -8.03
C CYS A 269 1.03 -0.56 -9.05
N VAL A 270 2.17 -1.17 -9.36
CA VAL A 270 3.14 -0.64 -10.33
C VAL A 270 2.54 -0.56 -11.73
N ASN A 271 1.86 -1.61 -12.16
CA ASN A 271 1.22 -1.66 -13.48
C ASN A 271 0.05 -0.67 -13.59
N ALA A 272 -0.75 -0.50 -12.52
CA ALA A 272 -1.86 0.44 -12.49
C ALA A 272 -1.40 1.91 -12.57
N VAL A 273 -0.30 2.25 -11.90
CA VAL A 273 0.30 3.62 -11.96
C VAL A 273 0.98 3.87 -13.31
N GLY A 274 1.63 2.84 -13.85
CA GLY A 274 2.51 2.96 -15.02
C GLY A 274 3.89 3.52 -14.65
N VAL A 275 4.88 3.19 -15.46
CA VAL A 275 6.29 3.46 -15.13
C VAL A 275 6.97 4.25 -16.25
N ASP A 276 7.52 5.40 -15.92
CA ASP A 276 8.36 6.20 -16.83
C ASP A 276 9.72 5.52 -17.00
N VAL A 277 10.04 5.11 -18.23
CA VAL A 277 11.26 4.37 -18.54
C VAL A 277 12.53 5.23 -18.41
N ASN A 278 12.40 6.55 -18.50
CA ASN A 278 13.52 7.47 -18.44
C ASN A 278 13.95 7.81 -17.01
N THR A 279 13.02 7.73 -16.05
CA THR A 279 13.29 8.10 -14.65
C THR A 279 13.30 6.92 -13.68
N ALA A 280 12.61 5.83 -14.01
CA ALA A 280 12.43 4.68 -13.12
C ALA A 280 13.73 3.97 -12.77
N SER A 281 13.84 3.51 -11.51
CA SER A 281 14.91 2.62 -11.08
C SER A 281 14.77 1.21 -11.65
N ALA A 282 15.88 0.46 -11.69
CA ALA A 282 15.83 -0.95 -12.10
C ALA A 282 14.90 -1.78 -11.18
N SER A 283 14.80 -1.44 -9.90
CA SER A 283 13.89 -2.10 -8.95
C SER A 283 12.42 -1.87 -9.30
N LEU A 284 12.05 -0.65 -9.68
CA LEU A 284 10.68 -0.32 -10.10
C LEU A 284 10.35 -0.99 -11.45
N LEU A 285 11.24 -0.89 -12.44
CA LEU A 285 11.09 -1.56 -13.75
C LEU A 285 10.96 -3.07 -13.62
N GLY A 286 11.68 -3.69 -12.68
CA GLY A 286 11.62 -5.13 -12.43
C GLY A 286 10.28 -5.62 -11.84
N ARG A 287 9.38 -4.71 -11.45
CA ARG A 287 8.01 -5.02 -11.01
C ARG A 287 6.96 -4.84 -12.11
N VAL A 288 7.36 -4.38 -13.28
CA VAL A 288 6.46 -4.26 -14.43
C VAL A 288 6.25 -5.65 -15.04
N SER A 289 4.99 -6.01 -15.30
CA SER A 289 4.63 -7.27 -15.94
C SER A 289 5.38 -7.45 -17.27
N GLY A 290 5.93 -8.64 -17.48
CA GLY A 290 6.74 -8.96 -18.66
C GLY A 290 8.22 -8.58 -18.57
N LEU A 291 8.63 -7.84 -17.54
CA LEU A 291 10.04 -7.55 -17.27
C LEU A 291 10.58 -8.41 -16.13
N ASN A 292 11.88 -8.59 -16.10
CA ASN A 292 12.61 -9.22 -15.01
C ASN A 292 13.81 -8.35 -14.60
N ALA A 293 14.48 -8.71 -13.50
CA ALA A 293 15.59 -7.93 -12.95
C ALA A 293 16.73 -7.70 -13.99
N ALA A 294 16.97 -8.63 -14.92
CA ALA A 294 18.02 -8.48 -15.92
C ALA A 294 17.59 -7.49 -17.01
N THR A 295 16.35 -7.61 -17.53
CA THR A 295 15.82 -6.67 -18.53
C THR A 295 15.67 -5.26 -17.94
N ALA A 296 15.22 -5.12 -16.69
CA ALA A 296 15.14 -3.85 -15.98
C ALA A 296 16.52 -3.15 -15.87
N LYS A 297 17.57 -3.87 -15.47
CA LYS A 297 18.93 -3.35 -15.46
C LYS A 297 19.43 -2.95 -16.87
N ASN A 298 19.09 -3.74 -17.89
CA ASN A 298 19.47 -3.42 -19.26
C ASN A 298 18.75 -2.18 -19.80
N ILE A 299 17.49 -1.90 -19.40
CA ILE A 299 16.78 -0.66 -19.75
C ILE A 299 17.53 0.54 -19.16
N VAL A 300 17.88 0.49 -17.89
CA VAL A 300 18.64 1.58 -17.22
C VAL A 300 19.98 1.79 -17.90
N LYS A 301 20.76 0.73 -18.12
CA LYS A 301 22.04 0.79 -18.79
C LYS A 301 21.92 1.36 -20.21
N TYR A 302 20.91 0.93 -20.97
CA TYR A 302 20.69 1.42 -22.34
C TYR A 302 20.47 2.94 -22.37
N ARG A 303 19.64 3.48 -21.49
CA ARG A 303 19.40 4.95 -21.45
C ARG A 303 20.61 5.74 -20.99
N GLU A 304 21.46 5.19 -20.11
CA GLU A 304 22.72 5.79 -19.68
C GLU A 304 23.73 5.86 -20.83
N GLU A 305 23.79 4.83 -21.69
CA GLU A 305 24.72 4.74 -22.81
C GLU A 305 24.24 5.46 -24.08
N ASN A 306 22.91 5.50 -24.32
CA ASN A 306 22.33 5.96 -25.58
C ASN A 306 21.45 7.21 -25.44
N GLY A 307 21.29 7.74 -24.21
CA GLY A 307 20.37 8.83 -23.90
C GLY A 307 18.94 8.36 -23.65
N ALA A 308 18.06 9.32 -23.31
CA ALA A 308 16.67 9.04 -22.99
C ALA A 308 15.90 8.40 -24.16
N PHE A 309 14.98 7.50 -23.82
CA PHE A 309 14.04 6.96 -24.80
C PHE A 309 13.12 8.06 -25.32
N THR A 310 12.92 8.11 -26.62
CA THR A 310 12.02 9.05 -27.32
C THR A 310 10.80 8.37 -27.93
N GLY A 311 10.56 7.11 -27.58
CA GLY A 311 9.39 6.35 -27.98
C GLY A 311 9.46 4.90 -27.51
N ARG A 312 8.30 4.30 -27.25
CA ARG A 312 8.18 2.91 -26.74
C ARG A 312 8.87 1.86 -27.62
N ARG A 313 8.81 2.00 -28.94
CA ARG A 313 9.44 1.05 -29.86
C ARG A 313 10.96 0.95 -29.70
N GLN A 314 11.63 1.96 -29.15
CA GLN A 314 13.05 1.89 -28.87
C GLN A 314 13.42 0.84 -27.82
N LEU A 315 12.48 0.45 -26.95
CA LEU A 315 12.67 -0.63 -25.99
C LEU A 315 13.05 -1.97 -26.64
N LEU A 316 12.64 -2.21 -27.89
CA LEU A 316 13.05 -3.39 -28.66
C LEU A 316 14.56 -3.44 -28.99
N LYS A 317 15.28 -2.31 -28.82
CA LYS A 317 16.73 -2.25 -28.98
C LYS A 317 17.48 -2.63 -27.69
N VAL A 318 16.76 -2.76 -26.57
CA VAL A 318 17.36 -3.11 -25.28
C VAL A 318 17.77 -4.59 -25.27
N PRO A 319 19.02 -4.91 -24.90
CA PRO A 319 19.47 -6.30 -24.83
C PRO A 319 18.60 -7.17 -23.92
N LYS A 320 18.25 -8.37 -24.37
CA LYS A 320 17.37 -9.34 -23.68
C LYS A 320 15.90 -8.94 -23.54
N LEU A 321 15.48 -7.81 -24.07
CA LEU A 321 14.09 -7.41 -24.14
C LEU A 321 13.55 -7.80 -25.52
N GLY A 322 13.08 -9.04 -25.63
CA GLY A 322 12.53 -9.56 -26.89
C GLY A 322 11.09 -9.11 -27.15
N PRO A 323 10.55 -9.40 -28.36
CA PRO A 323 9.20 -8.99 -28.76
C PRO A 323 8.10 -9.41 -27.76
N LYS A 324 8.17 -10.62 -27.19
CA LYS A 324 7.20 -11.12 -26.22
C LYS A 324 7.23 -10.31 -24.93
N ALA A 325 8.41 -10.01 -24.39
CA ALA A 325 8.55 -9.19 -23.19
C ALA A 325 8.07 -7.73 -23.45
N PHE A 326 8.39 -7.19 -24.63
CA PHE A 326 7.89 -5.89 -25.06
C PHE A 326 6.35 -5.88 -25.13
N GLN A 327 5.73 -6.86 -25.78
CA GLN A 327 4.29 -6.98 -25.87
C GLN A 327 3.62 -7.05 -24.48
N GLN A 328 4.20 -7.77 -23.53
CA GLN A 328 3.65 -7.87 -22.17
C GLN A 328 3.83 -6.60 -21.33
N SER A 329 4.88 -5.81 -21.56
CA SER A 329 5.24 -4.67 -20.71
C SER A 329 4.87 -3.30 -21.28
N ALA A 330 4.72 -3.18 -22.60
CA ALA A 330 4.61 -1.88 -23.28
C ALA A 330 3.42 -1.02 -22.81
N GLY A 331 2.29 -1.65 -22.46
CA GLY A 331 1.11 -0.94 -21.93
C GLY A 331 1.34 -0.27 -20.60
N PHE A 332 2.32 -0.73 -19.81
CA PHE A 332 2.62 -0.20 -18.46
C PHE A 332 3.81 0.77 -18.44
N LEU A 333 4.57 0.84 -19.55
CA LEU A 333 5.72 1.72 -19.67
C LEU A 333 5.31 3.05 -20.32
N ARG A 334 5.79 4.15 -19.81
CA ARG A 334 5.52 5.51 -20.28
C ARG A 334 6.80 6.14 -20.81
N VAL A 335 6.66 6.94 -21.88
CA VAL A 335 7.74 7.74 -22.46
C VAL A 335 7.21 9.16 -22.65
N PRO A 336 7.25 10.01 -21.61
CA PRO A 336 6.72 11.39 -21.67
C PRO A 336 7.34 12.22 -22.78
N GLU A 337 8.62 12.00 -23.09
CA GLU A 337 9.38 12.70 -24.11
C GLU A 337 9.09 12.23 -25.54
N SER A 338 8.19 11.26 -25.72
CA SER A 338 7.84 10.77 -27.04
C SER A 338 7.09 11.82 -27.88
N LYS A 339 7.34 11.80 -29.19
CA LYS A 339 6.55 12.58 -30.15
C LYS A 339 5.09 12.10 -30.23
N SER A 340 4.84 10.83 -29.96
CA SER A 340 3.50 10.26 -29.89
C SER A 340 2.97 10.38 -28.46
N VAL A 341 1.89 11.14 -28.27
CA VAL A 341 1.21 11.20 -26.96
C VAL A 341 0.75 9.85 -26.47
N LEU A 342 0.47 8.90 -27.38
CA LEU A 342 0.05 7.54 -27.02
C LEU A 342 1.11 6.78 -26.24
N ASP A 343 2.39 7.08 -26.42
CA ASP A 343 3.48 6.50 -25.63
C ASP A 343 3.48 6.95 -24.16
N ASN A 344 2.73 8.01 -23.86
CA ASN A 344 2.51 8.49 -22.49
C ASN A 344 1.10 8.18 -21.96
N THR A 345 0.46 7.13 -22.48
CA THR A 345 -0.88 6.65 -22.04
C THR A 345 -0.81 5.17 -21.65
N GLY A 346 -1.88 4.62 -21.08
CA GLY A 346 -2.05 3.17 -20.86
C GLY A 346 -2.44 2.40 -22.14
N VAL A 347 -2.70 3.07 -23.23
CA VAL A 347 -3.05 2.41 -24.50
C VAL A 347 -1.88 1.51 -24.95
N HIS A 348 -2.17 0.24 -25.19
CA HIS A 348 -1.18 -0.70 -25.68
C HIS A 348 -0.78 -0.39 -27.14
N PRO A 349 0.49 -0.54 -27.56
CA PRO A 349 0.91 -0.24 -28.91
C PRO A 349 0.12 -0.96 -30.03
N GLU A 350 -0.40 -2.15 -29.76
CA GLU A 350 -1.29 -2.88 -30.69
C GLU A 350 -2.62 -2.18 -30.94
N SER A 351 -3.08 -1.36 -29.96
CA SER A 351 -4.34 -0.61 -30.04
C SER A 351 -4.17 0.82 -30.55
N TYR A 352 -2.98 1.23 -30.98
CA TYR A 352 -2.74 2.60 -31.45
C TYR A 352 -3.59 2.94 -32.68
N ALA A 353 -3.69 2.02 -33.65
CA ALA A 353 -4.54 2.23 -34.82
C ALA A 353 -6.02 2.40 -34.43
N ALA A 354 -6.50 1.61 -33.47
CA ALA A 354 -7.87 1.74 -32.96
C ALA A 354 -8.07 3.06 -32.17
N ALA A 355 -7.08 3.51 -31.40
CA ALA A 355 -7.12 4.78 -30.70
C ALA A 355 -7.17 5.97 -31.67
N GLU A 356 -6.32 5.98 -32.68
CA GLU A 356 -6.33 7.02 -33.73
C GLU A 356 -7.64 6.99 -34.54
N GLY A 357 -8.15 5.81 -34.88
CA GLY A 357 -9.44 5.61 -35.52
C GLY A 357 -10.61 6.14 -34.68
N LEU A 358 -10.60 5.88 -33.37
CA LEU A 358 -11.60 6.41 -32.42
C LEU A 358 -11.60 7.94 -32.41
N LEU A 359 -10.39 8.54 -32.31
CA LEU A 359 -10.25 10.00 -32.35
C LEU A 359 -10.80 10.58 -33.64
N ALA A 360 -10.47 10.00 -34.80
CA ALA A 360 -10.95 10.43 -36.10
C ALA A 360 -12.49 10.33 -36.22
N LEU A 361 -13.10 9.22 -35.76
CA LEU A 361 -14.54 9.01 -35.74
C LEU A 361 -15.27 10.06 -34.87
N CYS A 362 -14.65 10.50 -33.78
CA CYS A 362 -15.21 11.51 -32.89
C CYS A 362 -14.79 12.95 -33.24
N GLY A 363 -14.03 13.17 -34.34
CA GLY A 363 -13.58 14.50 -34.78
C GLY A 363 -12.46 15.09 -33.92
N TYR A 364 -11.61 14.26 -33.37
CA TYR A 364 -10.43 14.64 -32.57
C TYR A 364 -9.13 14.27 -33.26
N THR A 365 -8.07 14.87 -32.78
CA THR A 365 -6.69 14.61 -33.20
C THR A 365 -5.81 14.22 -32.00
N LEU A 366 -4.60 13.70 -32.25
CA LEU A 366 -3.62 13.45 -31.17
C LEU A 366 -3.21 14.75 -30.43
N ALA A 367 -3.31 15.92 -31.08
CA ALA A 367 -3.07 17.19 -30.42
C ALA A 367 -4.17 17.54 -29.39
N ASP A 368 -5.38 17.08 -29.60
CA ASP A 368 -6.49 17.25 -28.64
C ASP A 368 -6.30 16.37 -27.41
N VAL A 369 -5.72 15.17 -27.59
CA VAL A 369 -5.28 14.30 -26.47
C VAL A 369 -4.23 15.02 -25.63
N SER A 370 -3.17 15.53 -26.25
CA SER A 370 -2.11 16.28 -25.57
C SER A 370 -2.61 17.52 -24.82
N ALA A 371 -3.64 18.17 -25.37
CA ALA A 371 -4.25 19.37 -24.79
C ALA A 371 -5.37 19.07 -23.76
N GLY A 372 -5.69 17.80 -23.50
CA GLY A 372 -6.72 17.38 -22.54
C GLY A 372 -8.16 17.77 -22.97
N ARG A 373 -8.43 17.92 -24.26
CA ARG A 373 -9.73 18.40 -24.82
C ARG A 373 -10.72 17.31 -25.17
N LEU A 374 -10.71 16.19 -24.45
CA LEU A 374 -11.52 15.00 -24.73
C LEU A 374 -12.65 14.75 -23.73
N ALA A 375 -13.08 15.78 -22.98
CA ALA A 375 -14.05 15.62 -21.90
C ALA A 375 -15.42 15.04 -22.37
N ASP A 376 -15.82 15.28 -23.60
CA ASP A 376 -17.07 14.81 -24.22
C ASP A 376 -16.89 13.53 -25.07
N LEU A 377 -15.68 12.95 -25.11
CA LEU A 377 -15.41 11.71 -25.86
C LEU A 377 -16.40 10.57 -25.51
N PRO A 378 -16.70 10.27 -24.21
CA PRO A 378 -17.65 9.21 -23.90
C PRO A 378 -19.07 9.46 -24.43
N GLN A 379 -19.53 10.72 -24.43
CA GLN A 379 -20.82 11.09 -24.95
C GLN A 379 -20.90 10.93 -26.48
N LYS A 380 -19.82 11.28 -27.19
CA LYS A 380 -19.72 11.07 -28.64
C LYS A 380 -19.72 9.61 -29.02
N VAL A 381 -18.92 8.79 -28.31
CA VAL A 381 -18.90 7.33 -28.52
C VAL A 381 -20.27 6.71 -28.22
N LYS A 382 -20.94 7.17 -27.15
CA LYS A 382 -22.29 6.71 -26.82
C LYS A 382 -23.32 7.08 -27.93
N ALA A 383 -23.17 8.25 -28.53
CA ALA A 383 -24.03 8.68 -29.64
C ALA A 383 -23.80 7.87 -30.92
N LEU A 384 -22.56 7.41 -31.18
CA LEU A 384 -22.19 6.51 -32.27
C LEU A 384 -22.58 5.05 -32.02
N GLY A 385 -22.83 4.67 -30.77
CA GLY A 385 -23.01 3.28 -30.32
C GLY A 385 -21.68 2.58 -30.03
N TRP A 386 -21.55 1.99 -28.79
CA TRP A 386 -20.32 1.31 -28.38
C TRP A 386 -20.01 0.08 -29.22
N GLU A 387 -21.03 -0.75 -29.53
CA GLU A 387 -20.89 -1.97 -30.34
C GLU A 387 -20.54 -1.63 -31.80
N GLU A 388 -21.19 -0.63 -32.38
CA GLU A 388 -20.93 -0.22 -33.75
C GLU A 388 -19.53 0.40 -33.90
N THR A 389 -19.12 1.24 -32.96
CA THR A 389 -17.78 1.84 -32.94
C THR A 389 -16.71 0.77 -32.77
N ALA A 390 -16.90 -0.19 -31.86
CA ALA A 390 -15.97 -1.30 -31.65
C ALA A 390 -15.81 -2.17 -32.90
N ALA A 391 -16.92 -2.50 -33.58
CA ALA A 391 -16.90 -3.26 -34.83
C ALA A 391 -16.18 -2.50 -35.96
N ARG A 392 -16.36 -1.18 -36.08
CA ARG A 392 -15.63 -0.37 -37.08
C ARG A 392 -14.13 -0.29 -36.83
N LEU A 393 -13.70 -0.42 -35.58
CA LEU A 393 -12.30 -0.35 -35.18
C LEU A 393 -11.64 -1.74 -35.04
N ASP A 394 -12.37 -2.81 -35.33
CA ASP A 394 -11.95 -4.21 -35.19
C ASP A 394 -11.40 -4.54 -33.79
N ILE A 395 -12.08 -4.06 -32.75
CA ILE A 395 -11.75 -4.31 -31.32
C ILE A 395 -13.00 -4.67 -30.52
N GLY A 396 -12.79 -5.29 -29.34
CA GLY A 396 -13.89 -5.54 -28.41
C GLY A 396 -14.39 -4.28 -27.70
N VAL A 397 -15.67 -4.27 -27.29
CA VAL A 397 -16.25 -3.16 -26.51
C VAL A 397 -15.49 -2.88 -25.21
N PRO A 398 -15.02 -3.87 -24.43
CA PRO A 398 -14.18 -3.61 -23.27
C PRO A 398 -12.90 -2.85 -23.62
N THR A 399 -12.17 -3.30 -24.64
CA THR A 399 -10.95 -2.62 -25.13
C THR A 399 -11.23 -1.20 -25.60
N LEU A 400 -12.37 -0.96 -26.28
CA LEU A 400 -12.76 0.38 -26.69
C LEU A 400 -12.99 1.31 -25.50
N ARG A 401 -13.61 0.81 -24.44
CA ARG A 401 -13.81 1.58 -23.19
C ARG A 401 -12.51 1.94 -22.52
N ASP A 402 -11.59 0.98 -22.43
CA ASP A 402 -10.26 1.19 -21.85
C ASP A 402 -9.46 2.21 -22.65
N VAL A 403 -9.45 2.08 -24.00
CA VAL A 403 -8.79 3.04 -24.89
C VAL A 403 -9.39 4.44 -24.72
N ALA A 404 -10.71 4.57 -24.68
CA ALA A 404 -11.36 5.86 -24.50
C ALA A 404 -11.02 6.50 -23.13
N ALA A 405 -10.99 5.71 -22.07
CA ALA A 405 -10.62 6.16 -20.72
C ALA A 405 -9.16 6.64 -20.66
N GLU A 406 -8.25 5.90 -21.27
CA GLU A 406 -6.80 6.22 -21.30
C GLU A 406 -6.50 7.47 -22.15
N LEU A 407 -7.21 7.66 -23.28
CA LEU A 407 -7.06 8.85 -24.12
C LEU A 407 -7.48 10.15 -23.42
N MET A 408 -8.45 10.08 -22.50
CA MET A 408 -8.89 11.25 -21.74
C MET A 408 -7.89 11.70 -20.67
N LYS A 409 -6.93 10.83 -20.33
CA LYS A 409 -6.01 11.06 -19.19
C LYS A 409 -4.55 10.77 -19.54
N PRO A 410 -3.98 11.39 -20.60
CA PRO A 410 -2.60 11.13 -20.98
C PRO A 410 -1.63 11.55 -19.87
N GLY A 411 -0.69 10.67 -19.53
CA GLY A 411 0.34 10.96 -18.50
C GLY A 411 -0.17 11.10 -17.08
N ARG A 412 -1.45 10.82 -16.80
CA ARG A 412 -2.02 10.94 -15.47
C ARG A 412 -1.61 9.76 -14.58
N ASP A 413 -1.15 10.08 -13.40
CA ASP A 413 -0.96 9.13 -12.31
C ASP A 413 -2.33 8.92 -11.62
N ILE A 414 -2.78 7.67 -11.51
CA ILE A 414 -4.08 7.37 -10.87
C ILE A 414 -4.11 7.82 -9.40
N ARG A 415 -2.96 7.99 -8.78
CA ARG A 415 -2.82 8.49 -7.40
C ARG A 415 -3.15 9.98 -7.26
N ASP A 416 -3.15 10.74 -8.36
CA ASP A 416 -3.54 12.16 -8.37
C ASP A 416 -5.03 12.38 -8.06
N GLU A 417 -5.85 11.32 -8.23
CA GLU A 417 -7.28 11.33 -7.89
C GLU A 417 -7.54 11.07 -6.39
N LEU A 418 -6.54 10.57 -5.68
CA LEU A 418 -6.64 10.30 -4.26
C LEU A 418 -6.46 11.59 -3.44
N PRO A 419 -7.00 11.64 -2.22
CA PRO A 419 -6.81 12.78 -1.33
C PRO A 419 -5.32 13.06 -1.09
N LYS A 420 -4.90 14.31 -1.27
CA LYS A 420 -3.50 14.69 -1.08
C LYS A 420 -3.05 14.48 0.36
N PRO A 421 -1.78 14.11 0.61
CA PRO A 421 -1.25 13.97 1.96
C PRO A 421 -1.41 15.27 2.76
N ILE A 422 -1.67 15.11 4.06
CA ILE A 422 -1.83 16.25 4.97
C ILE A 422 -0.44 16.78 5.33
N LEU A 423 -0.12 17.97 4.82
CA LEU A 423 1.09 18.70 5.18
C LEU A 423 0.80 19.62 6.35
N ARG A 424 1.66 19.59 7.38
CA ARG A 424 1.48 20.31 8.64
C ARG A 424 2.56 21.36 8.83
N THR A 425 2.23 22.38 9.61
CA THR A 425 3.17 23.43 10.03
C THR A 425 3.31 23.53 11.54
N ASP A 426 2.40 22.88 12.29
CA ASP A 426 2.33 22.87 13.74
C ASP A 426 1.95 21.50 14.30
N VAL A 427 2.21 21.25 15.56
CA VAL A 427 1.77 20.05 16.29
C VAL A 427 0.53 20.40 17.08
N LEU A 428 -0.52 19.62 16.93
CA LEU A 428 -1.65 19.60 17.85
C LEU A 428 -1.33 18.64 19.02
N GLU A 429 -1.42 19.13 20.23
CA GLU A 429 -1.38 18.29 21.43
C GLU A 429 -2.80 17.97 21.91
N MET A 430 -2.95 16.87 22.65
CA MET A 430 -4.26 16.47 23.16
C MET A 430 -4.94 17.57 23.98
N LYS A 431 -4.17 18.37 24.72
CA LYS A 431 -4.65 19.53 25.49
C LYS A 431 -5.21 20.67 24.65
N ASP A 432 -4.82 20.74 23.36
CA ASP A 432 -5.29 21.78 22.43
C ASP A 432 -6.64 21.41 21.82
N LEU A 433 -7.05 20.14 21.93
CA LEU A 433 -8.30 19.65 21.41
C LEU A 433 -9.48 20.12 22.26
N LYS A 434 -10.50 20.66 21.60
CA LYS A 434 -11.76 21.07 22.23
C LYS A 434 -12.93 20.35 21.57
N PRO A 435 -13.93 19.90 22.35
CA PRO A 435 -15.17 19.39 21.77
C PRO A 435 -15.76 20.38 20.76
N GLY A 436 -16.23 19.86 19.63
CA GLY A 436 -16.73 20.66 18.51
C GLY A 436 -15.68 21.08 17.47
N MET A 437 -14.38 20.89 17.70
CA MET A 437 -13.36 21.15 16.67
C MET A 437 -13.53 20.18 15.51
N VAL A 438 -13.52 20.74 14.28
CA VAL A 438 -13.47 19.97 13.02
C VAL A 438 -12.03 19.81 12.61
N LEU A 439 -11.60 18.58 12.45
CA LEU A 439 -10.23 18.24 12.07
C LEU A 439 -10.24 17.30 10.87
N THR A 440 -9.19 17.39 10.08
CA THR A 440 -8.93 16.41 9.03
C THR A 440 -7.95 15.37 9.57
N GLY A 441 -8.28 14.09 9.40
CA GLY A 441 -7.44 13.00 9.86
C GLY A 441 -7.34 11.87 8.82
N THR A 442 -6.41 10.96 9.06
CA THR A 442 -6.20 9.77 8.22
C THR A 442 -6.66 8.52 8.95
N VAL A 443 -7.45 7.69 8.30
CA VAL A 443 -7.91 6.40 8.84
C VAL A 443 -6.71 5.47 9.02
N ARG A 444 -6.41 5.06 10.25
CA ARG A 444 -5.30 4.16 10.60
C ARG A 444 -5.74 2.71 10.68
N ASN A 445 -6.93 2.48 11.23
CA ASN A 445 -7.45 1.13 11.41
C ASN A 445 -8.97 1.13 11.37
N VAL A 446 -9.54 0.06 10.82
CA VAL A 446 -11.00 -0.17 10.72
C VAL A 446 -11.30 -1.49 11.38
N ILE A 447 -12.13 -1.47 12.42
CA ILE A 447 -12.50 -2.64 13.22
C ILE A 447 -14.03 -2.68 13.43
N ASP A 448 -14.55 -3.80 13.91
CA ASP A 448 -16.00 -4.06 14.01
C ASP A 448 -16.78 -2.96 14.74
N PHE A 449 -16.21 -2.37 15.80
CA PHE A 449 -16.91 -1.37 16.61
C PHE A 449 -16.56 0.08 16.26
N GLY A 450 -15.66 0.33 15.29
CA GLY A 450 -15.34 1.70 14.89
C GLY A 450 -14.09 1.87 14.04
N VAL A 451 -13.66 3.11 13.91
CA VAL A 451 -12.55 3.55 13.07
C VAL A 451 -11.55 4.34 13.91
N PHE A 452 -10.28 3.98 13.87
CA PHE A 452 -9.21 4.77 14.44
C PHE A 452 -8.69 5.78 13.42
N VAL A 453 -8.68 7.04 13.80
CA VAL A 453 -8.30 8.16 12.93
C VAL A 453 -7.15 8.95 13.58
N ASP A 454 -6.05 9.07 12.85
CA ASP A 454 -4.95 9.97 13.19
C ASP A 454 -5.32 11.40 12.82
N ILE A 455 -5.59 12.23 13.83
CA ILE A 455 -5.93 13.65 13.68
C ILE A 455 -4.73 14.57 13.90
N GLY A 456 -3.51 14.01 14.02
CA GLY A 456 -2.28 14.78 14.22
C GLY A 456 -1.90 15.05 15.67
N VAL A 457 -2.61 14.46 16.61
CA VAL A 457 -2.15 14.29 17.97
C VAL A 457 -1.56 12.89 18.14
N HIS A 458 -0.63 12.68 19.07
CA HIS A 458 0.09 11.40 19.24
C HIS A 458 -0.79 10.24 19.76
N GLN A 459 -2.09 10.37 19.65
CA GLN A 459 -3.08 9.38 20.03
C GLN A 459 -4.17 9.35 18.96
N ASP A 460 -4.41 8.18 18.39
CA ASP A 460 -5.52 8.03 17.46
C ASP A 460 -6.85 8.26 18.16
N GLY A 461 -7.73 9.00 17.52
CA GLY A 461 -9.10 9.18 17.98
C GLY A 461 -9.99 8.04 17.47
N LEU A 462 -10.96 7.63 18.28
CA LEU A 462 -11.93 6.60 17.93
C LEU A 462 -13.22 7.23 17.42
N VAL A 463 -13.61 6.90 16.21
CA VAL A 463 -14.96 7.09 15.67
C VAL A 463 -15.74 5.79 15.89
N HIS A 464 -16.63 5.74 16.89
CA HIS A 464 -17.47 4.58 17.13
C HIS A 464 -18.36 4.31 15.90
N ILE A 465 -18.73 3.05 15.64
CA ILE A 465 -19.52 2.66 14.45
C ILE A 465 -20.80 3.52 14.29
N SER A 466 -21.47 3.87 15.37
CA SER A 466 -22.67 4.74 15.37
C SER A 466 -22.38 6.20 14.94
N GLN A 467 -21.11 6.62 14.92
CA GLN A 467 -20.64 7.95 14.57
C GLN A 467 -19.94 8.01 13.18
N VAL A 468 -19.85 6.88 12.47
CA VAL A 468 -19.23 6.80 11.14
C VAL A 468 -20.16 7.33 10.05
N SER A 469 -21.43 6.94 10.09
CA SER A 469 -22.39 7.27 9.03
C SER A 469 -23.75 7.69 9.58
N GLN A 470 -24.51 8.46 8.76
CA GLN A 470 -25.92 8.77 9.02
C GLN A 470 -26.81 7.55 8.79
N LYS A 471 -26.42 6.66 7.87
CA LYS A 471 -27.14 5.40 7.57
C LYS A 471 -26.63 4.30 8.49
N PHE A 472 -27.52 3.34 8.78
CA PHE A 472 -27.10 2.13 9.49
C PHE A 472 -26.12 1.33 8.62
N ILE A 473 -25.00 0.93 9.21
CA ILE A 473 -23.97 0.10 8.61
C ILE A 473 -23.70 -1.11 9.51
N LYS A 474 -23.40 -2.23 8.91
CA LYS A 474 -23.04 -3.46 9.66
C LYS A 474 -21.57 -3.46 10.08
N HIS A 475 -20.72 -2.89 9.23
CA HIS A 475 -19.28 -2.79 9.48
C HIS A 475 -18.77 -1.43 8.96
N PRO A 476 -17.82 -0.77 9.66
CA PRO A 476 -17.29 0.53 9.24
C PRO A 476 -16.60 0.52 7.87
N SER A 477 -16.06 -0.63 7.41
CA SER A 477 -15.45 -0.77 6.08
C SER A 477 -16.43 -0.58 4.91
N GLU A 478 -17.74 -0.57 5.16
CA GLU A 478 -18.73 -0.20 4.14
C GLU A 478 -18.65 1.31 3.76
N VAL A 479 -18.00 2.11 4.59
CA VAL A 479 -17.95 3.58 4.44
C VAL A 479 -16.53 4.10 4.26
N VAL A 480 -15.55 3.52 4.97
CA VAL A 480 -14.16 3.99 4.97
C VAL A 480 -13.17 2.84 4.91
N SER A 481 -12.00 3.11 4.35
CA SER A 481 -10.87 2.21 4.25
C SER A 481 -9.65 2.78 4.97
N VAL A 482 -8.71 1.92 5.34
CA VAL A 482 -7.41 2.34 5.89
C VAL A 482 -6.70 3.22 4.87
N GLY A 483 -6.20 4.38 5.31
CA GLY A 483 -5.55 5.37 4.48
C GLY A 483 -6.46 6.49 3.98
N ASP A 484 -7.79 6.36 4.13
CA ASP A 484 -8.72 7.44 3.75
C ASP A 484 -8.49 8.69 4.58
N ILE A 485 -8.61 9.84 3.92
CA ILE A 485 -8.61 11.15 4.59
C ILE A 485 -10.05 11.54 4.87
N VAL A 486 -10.37 11.72 6.14
CA VAL A 486 -11.72 11.99 6.62
C VAL A 486 -11.77 13.26 7.45
N GLN A 487 -12.90 13.97 7.41
CA GLN A 487 -13.19 15.03 8.36
C GLN A 487 -13.89 14.43 9.59
N VAL A 488 -13.49 14.87 10.75
CA VAL A 488 -14.05 14.43 12.03
C VAL A 488 -14.28 15.61 12.97
N VAL A 489 -15.29 15.48 13.81
CA VAL A 489 -15.56 16.41 14.90
C VAL A 489 -15.10 15.76 16.19
N VAL A 490 -14.36 16.50 17.03
CA VAL A 490 -13.99 16.06 18.36
C VAL A 490 -15.24 16.08 19.25
N LEU A 491 -15.61 14.92 19.81
CA LEU A 491 -16.74 14.78 20.73
C LEU A 491 -16.29 14.97 22.18
N GLU A 492 -15.24 14.25 22.57
CA GLU A 492 -14.71 14.25 23.91
C GLU A 492 -13.20 14.00 23.91
N VAL A 493 -12.51 14.51 24.92
CA VAL A 493 -11.09 14.29 25.15
C VAL A 493 -10.88 13.91 26.61
N ASP A 494 -10.39 12.70 26.87
CA ASP A 494 -10.01 12.22 28.19
C ASP A 494 -8.48 12.10 28.27
N GLU A 495 -7.81 13.15 28.73
CA GLU A 495 -6.35 13.19 28.84
C GLU A 495 -5.78 12.13 29.78
N LYS A 496 -6.53 11.78 30.86
CA LYS A 496 -6.08 10.80 31.87
C LYS A 496 -6.07 9.38 31.28
N LYS A 497 -7.09 9.05 30.51
CA LYS A 497 -7.20 7.75 29.84
C LYS A 497 -6.58 7.73 28.45
N LYS A 498 -6.07 8.86 27.99
CA LYS A 498 -5.53 9.03 26.62
C LYS A 498 -6.55 8.58 25.55
N ARG A 499 -7.80 9.04 25.66
CA ARG A 499 -8.88 8.71 24.75
C ARG A 499 -9.45 9.95 24.10
N ILE A 500 -9.70 9.87 22.80
CA ILE A 500 -10.31 10.93 22.00
C ILE A 500 -11.50 10.31 21.28
N GLY A 501 -12.70 10.81 21.58
CA GLY A 501 -13.93 10.44 20.90
C GLY A 501 -14.17 11.36 19.71
N LEU A 502 -14.39 10.76 18.53
CA LEU A 502 -14.58 11.48 17.28
C LEU A 502 -15.91 11.10 16.61
N SER A 503 -16.40 11.99 15.73
CA SER A 503 -17.58 11.76 14.90
C SER A 503 -17.35 12.22 13.47
N MET A 504 -17.59 11.36 12.50
CA MET A 504 -17.71 11.71 11.08
C MET A 504 -19.13 12.20 10.76
N LYS A 505 -20.12 11.69 11.50
CA LYS A 505 -21.53 11.98 11.33
C LYS A 505 -21.92 13.43 11.63
N GLN A 506 -21.20 14.08 12.56
CA GLN A 506 -21.50 15.43 13.03
C GLN A 506 -20.68 16.51 12.31
N VAL A 507 -19.92 16.16 11.30
CA VAL A 507 -19.21 17.14 10.47
C VAL A 507 -20.23 18.05 9.78
N PRO A 508 -20.13 19.38 9.92
CA PRO A 508 -21.00 20.31 9.23
C PRO A 508 -20.92 20.08 7.72
N LYS A 509 -22.05 19.95 7.05
CA LYS A 509 -22.08 19.94 5.60
C LYS A 509 -21.73 21.35 5.11
N ALA A 510 -20.68 21.46 4.28
CA ALA A 510 -20.30 22.70 3.62
C ALA A 510 -21.37 23.13 2.61
#